data_7017aa105b8ffb9ad6b80f5be9f47dce
#
_entry.id   7017aa105b8ffb9ad6b80f5be9f47dce
#
_cell.length_a   1.000
_cell.length_b   1.000
_cell.length_c   1.000
_cell.angle_alpha   90.00
_cell.angle_beta   90.00
_cell.angle_gamma   90.00
#
_symmetry.space_group_name_H-M   'P 1'
#
loop_
_entity.id
_entity.type
_entity.pdbx_description
1 polymer ?
#
loop_
_entity_poly.entity_id
_entity_poly.type
_entity_poly.pdbx_seq_one_letter_code
_entity_poly.pdbx_strand_id
1 'polypeptide(L)'
;MNRILKNHLALSAALALFSLTSGHAMAQLDKQKVERIDVVGQKTTPQLVTAFEQERFTFLKLYNEINNVAKFDMICHRSKPTGSQIVRKHCEPRYLKSYRSMMIQKASNTSTSDNTYINFGLLPHDDDIKFLTKNTREENHDHVAALIATHPELWESFKKLDAIHRKIKQREEGT
;
A
#
# COMPACT_ATOMS: atom_id res chain seq x y z
N MET A 1 44.32 71.08 -51.77
CA MET A 1 44.16 70.83 -50.34
C MET A 1 42.79 70.23 -50.02
N ASN A 2 42.10 69.49 -50.88
CA ASN A 2 40.72 69.05 -50.67
C ASN A 2 40.44 67.56 -50.98
N ARG A 3 41.43 66.78 -51.37
CA ARG A 3 41.22 65.34 -51.70
C ARG A 3 41.49 64.40 -50.46
N ILE A 4 42.41 64.82 -49.60
CA ILE A 4 42.77 63.98 -48.43
C ILE A 4 41.70 64.03 -47.37
N LEU A 5 40.97 65.12 -47.20
CA LEU A 5 39.89 65.23 -46.20
C LEU A 5 38.65 64.42 -46.52
N LYS A 6 38.36 64.21 -47.82
CA LYS A 6 37.19 63.40 -48.26
C LYS A 6 37.39 61.91 -48.03
N ASN A 7 38.62 61.39 -48.11
CA ASN A 7 38.93 60.00 -47.96
C ASN A 7 38.89 59.59 -46.47
N HIS A 8 39.17 60.50 -45.53
CA HIS A 8 39.11 60.20 -44.13
C HIS A 8 37.66 60.19 -43.63
N LEU A 9 36.77 60.98 -44.17
CA LEU A 9 35.35 60.99 -43.87
C LEU A 9 34.63 59.72 -44.35
N ALA A 10 35.03 59.19 -45.51
CA ALA A 10 34.48 57.96 -46.10
C ALA A 10 34.93 56.71 -45.28
N LEU A 11 36.16 56.73 -44.77
CA LEU A 11 36.69 55.58 -44.01
C LEU A 11 36.11 55.52 -42.58
N SER A 12 35.81 56.65 -41.96
CA SER A 12 35.22 56.71 -40.63
C SER A 12 33.72 56.30 -40.63
N ALA A 13 33.00 56.58 -41.73
CA ALA A 13 31.61 56.15 -41.90
C ALA A 13 31.49 54.60 -42.13
N ALA A 14 32.47 53.96 -42.75
CA ALA A 14 32.48 52.52 -42.98
C ALA A 14 32.77 51.72 -41.69
N LEU A 15 33.58 52.24 -40.77
CA LEU A 15 33.82 51.57 -39.48
C LEU A 15 32.64 51.70 -38.50
N ALA A 16 31.83 52.76 -38.59
CA ALA A 16 30.66 52.91 -37.71
C ALA A 16 29.48 52.02 -38.05
N LEU A 17 29.40 51.51 -39.30
CA LEU A 17 28.35 50.62 -39.74
C LEU A 17 28.63 49.13 -39.43
N PHE A 18 29.88 48.78 -39.08
CA PHE A 18 30.21 47.40 -38.74
C PHE A 18 30.03 47.04 -37.28
N SER A 19 29.81 48.03 -36.41
CA SER A 19 29.62 47.83 -34.95
C SER A 19 28.17 47.61 -34.53
N LEU A 20 27.22 47.67 -35.46
CA LEU A 20 25.76 47.50 -35.15
C LEU A 20 25.22 46.12 -35.50
N THR A 21 26.05 45.21 -35.98
CA THR A 21 25.63 43.80 -36.22
C THR A 21 26.13 42.83 -35.17
N SER A 22 26.38 43.30 -33.94
CA SER A 22 26.44 42.38 -32.80
C SER A 22 25.02 41.84 -32.57
N GLY A 23 24.60 40.99 -33.50
CA GLY A 23 23.40 40.19 -33.37
C GLY A 23 23.53 39.42 -32.07
N HIS A 24 22.70 39.79 -31.10
CA HIS A 24 22.42 38.95 -29.97
C HIS A 24 21.88 37.66 -30.53
N ALA A 25 22.76 36.69 -30.76
CA ALA A 25 22.36 35.29 -30.83
C ALA A 25 21.79 34.94 -29.46
N MET A 26 20.57 35.34 -29.21
CA MET A 26 19.73 34.68 -28.20
C MET A 26 19.69 33.24 -28.66
N ALA A 27 20.54 32.41 -28.08
CA ALA A 27 20.32 30.99 -28.08
C ALA A 27 18.91 30.80 -27.48
N GLN A 28 17.91 30.70 -28.35
CA GLN A 28 16.65 30.10 -27.98
C GLN A 28 17.03 28.70 -27.50
N LEU A 29 17.16 28.55 -26.19
CA LEU A 29 17.10 27.26 -25.56
C LEU A 29 15.71 26.75 -25.91
N ASP A 30 15.64 26.10 -27.07
CA ASP A 30 14.49 25.30 -27.45
C ASP A 30 14.32 24.35 -26.26
N LYS A 31 13.35 24.65 -25.38
CA LYS A 31 12.94 23.74 -24.34
C LYS A 31 12.46 22.52 -25.09
N GLN A 32 13.41 21.61 -25.39
CA GLN A 32 13.04 20.28 -25.85
C GLN A 32 11.99 19.81 -24.88
N LYS A 33 10.75 19.82 -25.34
CA LYS A 33 9.61 19.25 -24.66
C LYS A 33 9.97 17.78 -24.50
N VAL A 34 10.59 17.46 -23.35
CA VAL A 34 10.90 16.07 -23.01
C VAL A 34 9.57 15.36 -23.07
N GLU A 35 9.39 14.57 -24.11
CA GLU A 35 8.21 13.75 -24.28
C GLU A 35 8.19 12.76 -23.12
N ARG A 36 7.34 13.04 -22.14
CA ARG A 36 7.17 12.19 -20.97
C ARG A 36 6.38 10.98 -21.42
N ILE A 37 7.09 9.92 -21.78
CA ILE A 37 6.48 8.63 -22.05
C ILE A 37 6.05 8.05 -20.69
N ASP A 38 4.81 8.27 -20.32
CA ASP A 38 4.21 7.57 -19.20
C ASP A 38 4.02 6.10 -19.61
N VAL A 39 5.02 5.28 -19.33
CA VAL A 39 4.91 3.83 -19.47
C VAL A 39 3.95 3.32 -18.39
N VAL A 40 2.67 3.28 -18.70
CA VAL A 40 1.66 2.64 -17.86
C VAL A 40 1.82 1.13 -17.99
N GLY A 41 2.88 0.61 -17.39
CA GLY A 41 3.09 -0.82 -17.27
C GLY A 41 2.04 -1.45 -16.36
N GLN A 42 1.56 -2.64 -16.72
CA GLN A 42 0.71 -3.42 -15.82
C GLN A 42 1.51 -3.77 -14.55
N LYS A 43 0.90 -3.57 -13.38
CA LYS A 43 1.53 -3.94 -12.10
C LYS A 43 1.95 -5.40 -12.13
N THR A 44 3.17 -5.70 -11.70
CA THR A 44 3.64 -7.10 -11.54
C THR A 44 2.85 -7.81 -10.43
N THR A 45 2.87 -9.15 -10.41
CA THR A 45 2.19 -9.93 -9.35
C THR A 45 2.62 -9.52 -7.93
N PRO A 46 3.93 -9.35 -7.61
CA PRO A 46 4.35 -8.83 -6.29
C PRO A 46 3.80 -7.44 -5.97
N GLN A 47 3.71 -6.55 -6.97
CA GLN A 47 3.12 -5.21 -6.78
C GLN A 47 1.61 -5.28 -6.54
N LEU A 48 0.89 -6.22 -7.19
CA LEU A 48 -0.53 -6.46 -6.92
C LEU A 48 -0.74 -7.02 -5.52
N VAL A 49 0.08 -7.97 -5.06
CA VAL A 49 0.03 -8.49 -3.69
C VAL A 49 0.26 -7.38 -2.67
N THR A 50 1.26 -6.52 -2.89
CA THR A 50 1.51 -5.36 -2.02
C THR A 50 0.32 -4.41 -2.00
N ALA A 51 -0.26 -4.10 -3.16
CA ALA A 51 -1.45 -3.24 -3.26
C ALA A 51 -2.67 -3.87 -2.56
N PHE A 52 -2.86 -5.19 -2.70
CA PHE A 52 -3.91 -5.92 -2.00
C PHE A 52 -3.77 -5.82 -0.48
N GLU A 53 -2.57 -6.04 0.04
CA GLU A 53 -2.31 -5.92 1.48
C GLU A 53 -2.57 -4.51 2.01
N GLN A 54 -2.16 -3.47 1.26
CA GLN A 54 -2.43 -2.08 1.63
C GLN A 54 -3.94 -1.79 1.68
N GLU A 55 -4.69 -2.18 0.62
CA GLU A 55 -6.14 -1.98 0.58
C GLU A 55 -6.86 -2.83 1.63
N ARG A 56 -6.39 -4.04 1.91
CA ARG A 56 -6.90 -4.87 3.00
C ARG A 56 -6.80 -4.18 4.35
N PHE A 57 -5.68 -3.56 4.67
CA PHE A 57 -5.54 -2.84 5.93
C PHE A 57 -6.40 -1.57 5.97
N THR A 58 -6.59 -0.90 4.85
CA THR A 58 -7.50 0.24 4.73
C THR A 58 -8.95 -0.20 5.00
N PHE A 59 -9.38 -1.29 4.37
CA PHE A 59 -10.69 -1.90 4.60
C PHE A 59 -10.90 -2.28 6.07
N LEU A 60 -9.93 -2.98 6.70
CA LEU A 60 -10.03 -3.41 8.08
C LEU A 60 -10.07 -2.24 9.07
N LYS A 61 -9.37 -1.15 8.77
CA LYS A 61 -9.43 0.07 9.56
C LYS A 61 -10.83 0.69 9.49
N LEU A 62 -11.34 0.89 8.28
CA LEU A 62 -12.69 1.42 8.03
C LEU A 62 -13.77 0.53 8.64
N TYR A 63 -13.63 -0.80 8.51
CA TYR A 63 -14.52 -1.76 9.16
C TYR A 63 -14.57 -1.54 10.68
N ASN A 64 -13.42 -1.42 11.34
CA ASN A 64 -13.38 -1.19 12.79
C ASN A 64 -13.99 0.15 13.22
N GLU A 65 -13.92 1.19 12.35
CA GLU A 65 -14.53 2.49 12.61
C GLU A 65 -16.09 2.43 12.58
N ILE A 66 -16.62 1.53 11.75
CA ILE A 66 -18.06 1.35 11.54
C ILE A 66 -18.63 0.27 12.46
N ASN A 67 -17.83 -0.74 12.80
CA ASN A 67 -18.24 -1.89 13.58
C ASN A 67 -18.68 -1.49 14.99
N ASN A 68 -19.88 -1.94 15.40
CA ASN A 68 -20.45 -1.72 16.72
C ASN A 68 -20.43 -2.97 17.61
N VAL A 69 -19.90 -4.10 17.13
CA VAL A 69 -19.85 -5.38 17.83
C VAL A 69 -18.41 -5.70 18.23
N ALA A 70 -18.01 -5.35 19.44
CA ALA A 70 -16.64 -5.45 19.92
C ALA A 70 -15.98 -6.83 19.72
N LYS A 71 -16.73 -7.94 19.79
CA LYS A 71 -16.20 -9.30 19.56
C LYS A 71 -15.67 -9.49 18.15
N PHE A 72 -16.16 -8.70 17.18
CA PHE A 72 -15.79 -8.78 15.77
C PHE A 72 -14.71 -7.79 15.35
N ASP A 73 -14.25 -6.90 16.25
CA ASP A 73 -13.14 -5.98 15.95
C ASP A 73 -11.94 -6.72 15.41
N MET A 74 -11.33 -6.19 14.36
CA MET A 74 -10.10 -6.70 13.80
C MET A 74 -8.89 -6.14 14.54
N ILE A 75 -8.19 -7.01 15.27
CA ILE A 75 -6.99 -6.63 16.02
C ILE A 75 -5.77 -6.93 15.17
N CYS A 76 -5.01 -5.88 14.83
CA CYS A 76 -3.80 -5.99 14.03
C CYS A 76 -2.55 -5.81 14.90
N HIS A 77 -1.59 -6.71 14.74
CA HIS A 77 -0.28 -6.63 15.39
C HIS A 77 0.84 -6.93 14.39
N ARG A 78 2.04 -6.52 14.75
CA ARG A 78 3.24 -6.84 13.99
C ARG A 78 3.97 -7.98 14.70
N SER A 79 4.30 -9.02 13.97
CA SER A 79 5.04 -10.16 14.49
C SER A 79 6.12 -10.60 13.50
N LYS A 80 7.15 -11.24 14.04
CA LYS A 80 8.14 -11.96 13.24
C LYS A 80 7.82 -13.45 13.35
N PRO A 81 7.50 -14.14 12.26
CA PRO A 81 7.37 -15.60 12.28
C PRO A 81 8.69 -16.24 12.76
N THR A 82 8.57 -17.34 13.49
CA THR A 82 9.75 -18.10 13.96
C THR A 82 10.68 -18.43 12.80
N GLY A 83 11.96 -18.13 12.95
CA GLY A 83 12.98 -18.34 11.90
C GLY A 83 13.02 -17.23 10.81
N SER A 84 12.17 -16.22 10.90
CA SER A 84 12.16 -15.09 9.94
C SER A 84 12.65 -13.80 10.57
N GLN A 85 13.41 -13.00 9.80
CA GLN A 85 13.76 -11.62 10.19
C GLN A 85 12.73 -10.61 9.67
N ILE A 86 11.78 -11.05 8.86
CA ILE A 86 10.78 -10.17 8.23
C ILE A 86 9.63 -9.95 9.19
N VAL A 87 9.38 -8.68 9.54
CA VAL A 87 8.20 -8.27 10.31
C VAL A 87 6.99 -8.24 9.38
N ARG A 88 5.95 -8.97 9.74
CA ARG A 88 4.67 -8.95 9.02
C ARG A 88 3.57 -8.39 9.91
N LYS A 89 2.65 -7.64 9.33
CA LYS A 89 1.42 -7.22 9.99
C LYS A 89 0.39 -8.33 9.81
N HIS A 90 -0.16 -8.79 10.93
CA HIS A 90 -1.22 -9.79 10.98
C HIS A 90 -2.45 -9.21 11.66
N CYS A 91 -3.63 -9.49 11.12
CA CYS A 91 -4.90 -9.07 11.70
C CYS A 91 -5.78 -10.29 11.94
N GLU A 92 -6.39 -10.34 13.10
CA GLU A 92 -7.35 -11.40 13.46
C GLU A 92 -8.55 -10.79 14.21
N PRO A 93 -9.74 -11.39 14.13
CA PRO A 93 -10.89 -10.96 14.91
C PRO A 93 -10.62 -11.12 16.41
N ARG A 94 -11.17 -10.18 17.22
CA ARG A 94 -11.02 -10.18 18.68
C ARG A 94 -11.45 -11.51 19.30
N TYR A 95 -12.53 -12.13 18.83
CA TYR A 95 -13.00 -13.41 19.37
C TYR A 95 -11.95 -14.53 19.24
N LEU A 96 -11.20 -14.60 18.15
CA LEU A 96 -10.11 -15.59 17.98
C LEU A 96 -8.98 -15.33 18.95
N LYS A 97 -8.55 -14.07 19.09
CA LYS A 97 -7.51 -13.70 20.07
C LYS A 97 -7.95 -14.03 21.49
N SER A 98 -9.17 -13.70 21.86
CA SER A 98 -9.73 -14.00 23.19
C SER A 98 -9.79 -15.51 23.45
N TYR A 99 -10.21 -16.29 22.45
CA TYR A 99 -10.24 -17.74 22.55
C TYR A 99 -8.85 -18.33 22.78
N ARG A 100 -7.84 -17.94 21.97
CA ARG A 100 -6.46 -18.38 22.18
C ARG A 100 -5.92 -17.99 23.55
N SER A 101 -6.17 -16.77 24.02
CA SER A 101 -5.76 -16.32 25.35
C SER A 101 -6.38 -17.17 26.46
N MET A 102 -7.68 -17.48 26.35
CA MET A 102 -8.37 -18.36 27.30
C MET A 102 -7.76 -19.77 27.33
N MET A 103 -7.42 -20.33 26.16
CA MET A 103 -6.81 -21.66 26.10
C MET A 103 -5.40 -21.69 26.68
N ILE A 104 -4.61 -20.63 26.46
CA ILE A 104 -3.26 -20.49 27.07
C ILE A 104 -3.41 -20.39 28.59
N GLN A 105 -4.32 -19.60 29.11
CA GLN A 105 -4.59 -19.49 30.54
C GLN A 105 -5.02 -20.84 31.13
N LYS A 106 -5.91 -21.57 30.44
CA LYS A 106 -6.31 -22.90 30.85
C LYS A 106 -5.12 -23.88 30.93
N ALA A 107 -4.27 -23.87 29.89
CA ALA A 107 -3.06 -24.70 29.84
C ALA A 107 -2.03 -24.35 30.94
N SER A 108 -1.93 -23.07 31.32
CA SER A 108 -1.06 -22.64 32.40
C SER A 108 -1.61 -22.96 33.79
N ASN A 109 -2.96 -22.87 34.01
CA ASN A 109 -3.59 -23.13 35.27
C ASN A 109 -3.72 -24.64 35.62
N THR A 110 -3.54 -25.52 34.65
CA THR A 110 -3.58 -26.98 34.87
C THR A 110 -2.26 -27.51 35.37
N SER A 111 -1.24 -26.67 35.53
CA SER A 111 0.05 -27.00 36.14
C SER A 111 -0.13 -27.16 37.65
N THR A 112 -0.26 -28.40 38.11
CA THR A 112 -0.26 -28.75 39.51
C THR A 112 1.11 -28.52 40.12
N SER A 113 1.17 -27.70 41.19
CA SER A 113 2.21 -27.62 42.19
C SER A 113 3.67 -27.40 41.68
N ASP A 114 4.23 -26.28 41.97
CA ASP A 114 5.63 -25.88 42.00
C ASP A 114 6.40 -25.66 40.66
N ASN A 115 5.88 -26.01 39.53
CA ASN A 115 6.52 -25.69 38.25
C ASN A 115 5.60 -24.97 37.28
N THR A 116 5.92 -23.73 36.99
CA THR A 116 5.20 -22.82 36.06
C THR A 116 5.37 -23.26 34.58
N TYR A 117 5.05 -24.49 34.24
CA TYR A 117 5.14 -24.98 32.86
C TYR A 117 3.77 -24.92 32.18
N ILE A 118 3.74 -24.30 31.02
CA ILE A 118 2.57 -24.37 30.12
C ILE A 118 2.47 -25.81 29.60
N ASN A 119 1.34 -26.45 29.82
CA ASN A 119 1.08 -27.76 29.22
C ASN A 119 0.69 -27.58 27.75
N PHE A 120 1.68 -27.66 26.85
CA PHE A 120 1.51 -27.50 25.42
C PHE A 120 0.56 -28.53 24.79
N GLY A 121 0.40 -29.71 25.43
CA GLY A 121 -0.57 -30.71 24.98
C GLY A 121 -2.03 -30.32 25.12
N LEU A 122 -2.31 -29.28 25.93
CA LEU A 122 -3.67 -28.71 26.09
C LEU A 122 -3.96 -27.54 25.15
N LEU A 123 -2.97 -27.10 24.36
CA LEU A 123 -3.19 -26.06 23.37
C LEU A 123 -3.82 -26.67 22.12
N PRO A 124 -4.99 -26.16 21.67
CA PRO A 124 -5.63 -26.66 20.46
C PRO A 124 -4.80 -26.30 19.23
N HIS A 125 -4.82 -27.16 18.24
CA HIS A 125 -4.33 -26.85 16.90
C HIS A 125 -5.22 -25.79 16.24
N ASP A 126 -4.69 -25.11 15.23
CA ASP A 126 -5.44 -24.06 14.52
C ASP A 126 -6.76 -24.59 13.90
N ASP A 127 -6.79 -25.85 13.48
CA ASP A 127 -7.99 -26.46 12.94
C ASP A 127 -9.05 -26.73 14.01
N ASP A 128 -8.65 -27.09 15.23
CA ASP A 128 -9.57 -27.20 16.37
C ASP A 128 -10.17 -25.84 16.71
N ILE A 129 -9.34 -24.76 16.68
CA ILE A 129 -9.82 -23.40 16.90
C ILE A 129 -10.85 -23.01 15.84
N LYS A 130 -10.58 -23.32 14.57
CA LYS A 130 -11.53 -23.05 13.46
C LYS A 130 -12.84 -23.79 13.66
N PHE A 131 -12.79 -25.05 14.09
CA PHE A 131 -13.99 -25.84 14.37
C PHE A 131 -14.78 -25.27 15.55
N LEU A 132 -14.12 -25.02 16.68
CA LEU A 132 -14.75 -24.54 17.91
C LEU A 132 -15.30 -23.12 17.78
N THR A 133 -14.78 -22.32 16.87
CA THR A 133 -15.24 -20.95 16.60
C THR A 133 -16.14 -20.83 15.36
N LYS A 134 -16.59 -21.96 14.78
CA LYS A 134 -17.34 -21.98 13.52
C LYS A 134 -18.57 -21.07 13.55
N ASN A 135 -19.44 -21.20 14.54
CA ASN A 135 -20.66 -20.40 14.64
C ASN A 135 -20.36 -18.90 14.77
N THR A 136 -19.38 -18.55 15.63
CA THR A 136 -18.98 -17.15 15.79
C THR A 136 -18.37 -16.58 14.50
N ARG A 137 -17.69 -17.41 13.70
CA ARG A 137 -17.16 -17.00 12.40
C ARG A 137 -18.27 -16.78 11.38
N GLU A 138 -19.29 -17.62 11.36
CA GLU A 138 -20.47 -17.44 10.51
C GLU A 138 -21.21 -16.15 10.88
N GLU A 139 -21.48 -15.92 12.17
CA GLU A 139 -22.05 -14.65 12.65
C GLU A 139 -21.23 -13.44 12.23
N ASN A 140 -19.89 -13.54 12.30
CA ASN A 140 -19.01 -12.46 11.87
C ASN A 140 -19.11 -12.20 10.36
N HIS A 141 -19.19 -13.25 9.54
CA HIS A 141 -19.38 -13.12 8.09
C HIS A 141 -20.70 -12.40 7.77
N ASP A 142 -21.79 -12.80 8.40
CA ASP A 142 -23.11 -12.18 8.21
C ASP A 142 -23.09 -10.71 8.66
N HIS A 143 -22.44 -10.43 9.77
CA HIS A 143 -22.27 -9.06 10.27
C HIS A 143 -21.46 -8.18 9.29
N VAL A 144 -20.34 -8.68 8.78
CA VAL A 144 -19.52 -7.98 7.77
C VAL A 144 -20.33 -7.73 6.49
N ALA A 145 -21.08 -8.74 6.03
CA ALA A 145 -21.93 -8.62 4.84
C ALA A 145 -23.01 -7.55 5.02
N ALA A 146 -23.66 -7.51 6.19
CA ALA A 146 -24.66 -6.50 6.53
C ALA A 146 -24.04 -5.08 6.55
N LEU A 147 -22.84 -4.90 7.13
CA LEU A 147 -22.16 -3.62 7.15
C LEU A 147 -21.77 -3.16 5.74
N ILE A 148 -21.26 -4.06 4.91
CA ILE A 148 -20.93 -3.75 3.51
C ILE A 148 -22.19 -3.30 2.73
N ALA A 149 -23.34 -3.94 2.98
CA ALA A 149 -24.60 -3.60 2.32
C ALA A 149 -25.18 -2.24 2.76
N THR A 150 -24.88 -1.81 3.99
CA THR A 150 -25.45 -0.57 4.56
C THR A 150 -24.53 0.63 4.50
N HIS A 151 -23.22 0.45 4.30
CA HIS A 151 -22.23 1.51 4.30
C HIS A 151 -21.52 1.62 2.94
N PRO A 152 -21.85 2.64 2.13
CA PRO A 152 -21.31 2.76 0.76
C PRO A 152 -19.79 2.91 0.73
N GLU A 153 -19.17 3.54 1.72
CA GLU A 153 -17.71 3.68 1.83
C GLU A 153 -17.01 2.32 2.03
N LEU A 154 -17.62 1.43 2.80
CA LEU A 154 -17.10 0.07 3.03
C LEU A 154 -17.27 -0.79 1.76
N TRP A 155 -18.40 -0.61 1.05
CA TRP A 155 -18.64 -1.24 -0.24
C TRP A 155 -17.61 -0.82 -1.30
N GLU A 156 -17.27 0.47 -1.39
CA GLU A 156 -16.25 0.96 -2.33
C GLU A 156 -14.87 0.39 -2.03
N SER A 157 -14.48 0.31 -0.75
CA SER A 157 -13.21 -0.32 -0.36
C SER A 157 -13.22 -1.82 -0.65
N PHE A 158 -14.33 -2.52 -0.40
CA PHE A 158 -14.48 -3.92 -0.76
C PHE A 158 -14.35 -4.17 -2.27
N LYS A 159 -14.98 -3.35 -3.12
CA LYS A 159 -14.85 -3.46 -4.58
C LYS A 159 -13.40 -3.31 -5.06
N LYS A 160 -12.64 -2.40 -4.46
CA LYS A 160 -11.21 -2.24 -4.79
C LYS A 160 -10.42 -3.49 -4.43
N LEU A 161 -10.64 -4.05 -3.23
CA LEU A 161 -10.03 -5.30 -2.80
C LEU A 161 -10.33 -6.44 -3.77
N ASP A 162 -11.60 -6.64 -4.11
CA ASP A 162 -12.05 -7.69 -5.00
C ASP A 162 -11.46 -7.53 -6.40
N ALA A 163 -11.40 -6.31 -6.93
CA ALA A 163 -10.78 -6.03 -8.22
C ALA A 163 -9.29 -6.38 -8.26
N ILE A 164 -8.54 -6.12 -7.18
CA ILE A 164 -7.12 -6.49 -7.09
C ILE A 164 -6.99 -8.00 -6.96
N HIS A 165 -7.80 -8.62 -6.11
CA HIS A 165 -7.80 -10.08 -5.90
C HIS A 165 -8.05 -10.84 -7.19
N ARG A 166 -9.07 -10.45 -7.98
CA ARG A 166 -9.34 -11.06 -9.28
C ARG A 166 -8.16 -10.98 -10.24
N LYS A 167 -7.44 -9.85 -10.27
CA LYS A 167 -6.24 -9.69 -11.10
C LYS A 167 -5.10 -10.63 -10.66
N ILE A 168 -4.92 -10.84 -9.36
CA ILE A 168 -3.93 -11.79 -8.83
C ILE A 168 -4.31 -13.19 -9.26
N LYS A 169 -5.56 -13.60 -9.03
CA LYS A 169 -6.07 -14.93 -9.36
C LYS A 169 -5.97 -15.24 -10.86
N GLN A 170 -6.34 -14.30 -11.73
CA GLN A 170 -6.19 -14.47 -13.19
C GLN A 170 -4.76 -14.75 -13.63
N ARG A 171 -3.77 -14.20 -12.94
CA ARG A 171 -2.36 -14.46 -13.24
C ARG A 171 -1.85 -15.77 -12.71
N GLU A 172 -2.36 -16.22 -11.57
CA GLU A 172 -2.03 -17.54 -11.01
C GLU A 172 -2.60 -18.68 -11.86
N GLU A 173 -3.80 -18.48 -12.42
CA GLU A 173 -4.47 -19.46 -13.29
C GLU A 173 -3.95 -19.44 -14.73
N GLY A 174 -3.32 -18.35 -15.16
CA GLY A 174 -2.77 -18.18 -16.53
C GLY A 174 -1.29 -18.56 -16.67
N THR A 175 -0.66 -19.09 -15.61
CA THR A 175 0.73 -19.56 -15.60
C THR A 175 0.78 -21.06 -15.55
#